data_83c09ceba5c8bdbc5f4f88d6b166eaaa
#
_entry.id   83c09ceba5c8bdbc5f4f88d6b166eaaa
#
_cell.length_a   1.000
_cell.length_b   1.000
_cell.length_c   1.000
_cell.angle_alpha   90.00
_cell.angle_beta   90.00
_cell.angle_gamma   90.00
#
_symmetry.space_group_name_H-M   'P 1'
#
loop_
_entity.id
_entity.type
_entity.pdbx_description
1 polymer ?
#
loop_
_entity_poly.entity_id
_entity_poly.type
_entity_poly.pdbx_seq_one_letter_code
_entity_poly.pdbx_strand_id
1 'polypeptide(L)'
;MRRPLVGALSTLLLAGVTVAGTGTATAQTPKPPAKAVDFAGTVALSNCSGSLVRMPNSADGDPALVMTNGHCLETGMPGPGEVITDQPSSRTFSLLNSTAGKVATLRAVKVSYATMTDTDVTLYQLNTTYASIKQRYGISALALSGDHPATGTSIKVVSGYWKRIYSCNVDGFVHELREGDWTWKDSLRYTPSCNTIGGTSGSPVVDTATGKVVAINNTGNENGERCTENNPCEVDENGNVTVRQGINYAQETYGITKCIAAGNKVDLDLPGCTLPRP
;
A
#
# COMPACT_ATOMS: atom_id res chain seq x y z
N MET A 1 25.37 -56.40 -71.90
CA MET A 1 25.47 -57.76 -71.35
C MET A 1 25.72 -57.68 -69.85
N ARG A 2 25.03 -58.53 -69.15
CA ARG A 2 25.10 -58.91 -67.72
C ARG A 2 24.22 -58.09 -66.76
N ARG A 3 23.13 -58.75 -66.40
CA ARG A 3 22.23 -58.67 -65.29
C ARG A 3 22.91 -59.26 -64.02
N PRO A 4 22.21 -59.34 -62.94
CA PRO A 4 21.87 -58.55 -61.78
C PRO A 4 22.30 -59.23 -60.46
N LEU A 5 21.99 -58.63 -59.33
CA LEU A 5 21.67 -59.40 -58.15
C LEU A 5 20.85 -58.55 -57.15
N VAL A 6 19.72 -59.12 -56.84
CA VAL A 6 18.73 -58.62 -55.90
C VAL A 6 19.18 -59.04 -54.49
N GLY A 7 19.24 -58.09 -53.57
CA GLY A 7 19.39 -58.35 -52.17
C GLY A 7 18.19 -57.77 -51.42
N ALA A 8 17.33 -58.65 -50.94
CA ALA A 8 16.22 -58.28 -50.06
C ALA A 8 16.68 -58.02 -48.64
N LEU A 9 16.47 -56.83 -48.11
CA LEU A 9 16.65 -56.55 -46.69
C LEU A 9 15.25 -56.43 -46.05
N SER A 10 14.97 -57.34 -45.12
CA SER A 10 13.75 -57.40 -44.32
C SER A 10 13.89 -56.37 -43.20
N THR A 11 13.06 -55.32 -43.18
CA THR A 11 12.95 -54.39 -42.09
C THR A 11 11.87 -54.84 -41.09
N LEU A 12 12.28 -55.15 -39.88
CA LEU A 12 11.41 -55.35 -38.73
C LEU A 12 10.78 -53.99 -38.31
N LEU A 13 9.48 -53.91 -38.40
CA LEU A 13 8.71 -52.79 -37.79
C LEU A 13 8.44 -53.09 -36.31
N LEU A 14 9.13 -52.36 -35.42
CA LEU A 14 8.75 -52.25 -34.01
C LEU A 14 7.58 -51.23 -33.89
N ALA A 15 6.41 -51.74 -33.56
CA ALA A 15 5.28 -50.90 -33.20
C ALA A 15 5.47 -50.35 -31.76
N GLY A 16 5.87 -49.09 -31.63
CA GLY A 16 5.88 -48.37 -30.36
C GLY A 16 4.46 -47.91 -30.00
N VAL A 17 3.90 -48.45 -28.94
CA VAL A 17 2.64 -47.96 -28.35
C VAL A 17 2.93 -46.71 -27.57
N THR A 18 2.56 -45.54 -28.11
CA THR A 18 2.56 -44.27 -27.37
C THR A 18 1.25 -44.17 -26.57
N VAL A 19 1.34 -44.31 -25.24
CA VAL A 19 0.26 -43.98 -24.33
C VAL A 19 0.13 -42.47 -24.26
N ALA A 20 -0.84 -41.91 -24.96
CA ALA A 20 -1.21 -40.50 -24.83
C ALA A 20 -1.93 -40.30 -23.49
N GLY A 21 -1.22 -39.80 -22.50
CA GLY A 21 -1.80 -39.31 -21.24
C GLY A 21 -2.68 -38.10 -21.53
N THR A 22 -3.99 -38.22 -21.44
CA THR A 22 -4.94 -37.11 -21.48
C THR A 22 -4.86 -36.35 -20.14
N GLY A 23 -3.89 -35.44 -20.02
CA GLY A 23 -3.89 -34.45 -18.93
C GLY A 23 -5.08 -33.50 -19.15
N THR A 24 -6.08 -33.56 -18.29
CA THR A 24 -7.15 -32.57 -18.25
C THR A 24 -6.55 -31.25 -17.79
N ALA A 25 -6.31 -30.36 -18.72
CA ALA A 25 -6.00 -28.96 -18.40
C ALA A 25 -7.24 -28.36 -17.73
N THR A 26 -7.17 -28.15 -16.42
CA THR A 26 -8.17 -27.34 -15.71
C THR A 26 -8.06 -25.91 -16.22
N ALA A 27 -9.05 -25.49 -17.01
CA ALA A 27 -9.17 -24.11 -17.43
C ALA A 27 -9.34 -23.24 -16.18
N GLN A 28 -8.30 -22.44 -15.84
CA GLN A 28 -8.43 -21.41 -14.81
C GLN A 28 -9.49 -20.41 -15.29
N THR A 29 -10.56 -20.27 -14.50
CA THR A 29 -11.54 -19.20 -14.71
C THR A 29 -10.80 -17.85 -14.73
N PRO A 30 -11.00 -17.00 -15.74
CA PRO A 30 -10.37 -15.69 -15.80
C PRO A 30 -10.72 -14.92 -14.52
N LYS A 31 -9.68 -14.39 -13.82
CA LYS A 31 -9.87 -13.50 -12.68
C LYS A 31 -10.66 -12.29 -13.17
N PRO A 32 -11.75 -11.90 -12.47
CA PRO A 32 -12.48 -10.69 -12.83
C PRO A 32 -11.53 -9.50 -12.97
N PRO A 33 -11.73 -8.59 -13.93
CA PRO A 33 -10.91 -7.42 -14.07
C PRO A 33 -10.91 -6.62 -12.75
N ALA A 34 -9.74 -6.15 -12.32
CA ALA A 34 -9.62 -5.32 -11.13
C ALA A 34 -10.51 -4.08 -11.30
N LYS A 35 -11.24 -3.70 -10.25
CA LYS A 35 -12.05 -2.48 -10.24
C LYS A 35 -11.13 -1.28 -10.52
N ALA A 36 -11.56 -0.38 -11.41
CA ALA A 36 -10.82 0.86 -11.65
C ALA A 36 -10.62 1.62 -10.32
N VAL A 37 -9.39 2.09 -10.09
CA VAL A 37 -9.05 2.89 -8.90
C VAL A 37 -9.69 4.27 -9.04
N ASP A 38 -10.50 4.63 -8.06
CA ASP A 38 -11.21 5.91 -7.96
C ASP A 38 -11.06 6.49 -6.54
N PHE A 39 -11.84 7.53 -6.19
CA PHE A 39 -11.74 8.18 -4.87
C PHE A 39 -12.60 7.51 -3.78
N ALA A 40 -13.42 6.51 -4.10
CA ALA A 40 -14.29 5.89 -3.10
C ALA A 40 -13.48 5.23 -1.96
N GLY A 41 -13.74 5.67 -0.73
CA GLY A 41 -12.99 5.23 0.45
C GLY A 41 -11.76 6.08 0.78
N THR A 42 -11.36 7.02 -0.08
CA THR A 42 -10.38 8.05 0.27
C THR A 42 -11.03 9.11 1.17
N VAL A 43 -10.25 9.69 2.06
CA VAL A 43 -10.71 10.81 2.90
C VAL A 43 -9.83 12.03 2.70
N ALA A 44 -10.45 13.22 2.79
CA ALA A 44 -9.73 14.48 2.89
C ALA A 44 -9.68 14.93 4.35
N LEU A 45 -8.49 15.35 4.76
CA LEU A 45 -8.19 16.00 6.03
C LEU A 45 -8.03 17.52 5.81
N SER A 46 -7.84 18.28 6.89
CA SER A 46 -7.60 19.74 6.80
C SER A 46 -6.20 20.07 6.26
N ASN A 47 -5.24 19.16 6.42
CA ASN A 47 -3.82 19.34 6.08
C ASN A 47 -3.25 18.25 5.19
N CYS A 48 -3.92 17.13 5.01
CA CYS A 48 -3.43 15.91 4.36
C CYS A 48 -4.57 15.16 3.65
N SER A 49 -4.20 14.08 3.01
CA SER A 49 -5.11 13.03 2.54
C SER A 49 -5.10 11.85 3.52
N GLY A 50 -6.01 10.92 3.33
CA GLY A 50 -6.07 9.66 4.07
C GLY A 50 -7.01 8.66 3.40
N SER A 51 -7.25 7.55 4.06
CA SER A 51 -8.15 6.52 3.56
C SER A 51 -8.89 5.79 4.68
N LEU A 52 -10.15 5.47 4.42
CA LEU A 52 -10.90 4.50 5.19
C LEU A 52 -10.35 3.12 4.83
N VAL A 53 -9.71 2.43 5.76
CA VAL A 53 -9.00 1.18 5.51
C VAL A 53 -9.56 0.02 6.33
N ARG A 54 -9.36 -1.20 5.83
CA ARG A 54 -9.62 -2.43 6.57
C ARG A 54 -8.47 -3.42 6.41
N MET A 55 -8.20 -4.16 7.48
CA MET A 55 -7.24 -5.25 7.47
C MET A 55 -7.83 -6.49 6.79
N PRO A 56 -7.01 -7.45 6.35
CA PRO A 56 -7.52 -8.70 5.76
C PRO A 56 -8.48 -9.48 6.69
N ASN A 57 -8.31 -9.35 8.01
CA ASN A 57 -9.08 -10.02 9.05
C ASN A 57 -10.18 -9.14 9.69
N SER A 58 -10.38 -7.90 9.25
CA SER A 58 -11.43 -7.04 9.79
C SER A 58 -12.82 -7.56 9.47
N ALA A 59 -13.69 -7.63 10.46
CA ALA A 59 -15.12 -7.91 10.31
C ALA A 59 -15.91 -6.64 9.99
N ASP A 60 -17.08 -6.79 9.35
CA ASP A 60 -17.92 -5.63 8.98
C ASP A 60 -18.47 -4.88 10.21
N GLY A 61 -18.63 -5.59 11.35
CA GLY A 61 -19.05 -5.01 12.63
C GLY A 61 -17.93 -4.35 13.43
N ASP A 62 -16.68 -4.46 13.01
CA ASP A 62 -15.57 -3.83 13.71
C ASP A 62 -15.61 -2.31 13.61
N PRO A 63 -15.09 -1.58 14.62
CA PRO A 63 -14.85 -0.14 14.48
C PRO A 63 -14.00 0.14 13.26
N ALA A 64 -14.45 1.05 12.40
CA ALA A 64 -13.74 1.37 11.19
C ALA A 64 -12.47 2.19 11.48
N LEU A 65 -11.46 2.06 10.61
CA LEU A 65 -10.17 2.74 10.73
C LEU A 65 -9.98 3.75 9.59
N VAL A 66 -9.42 4.91 9.94
CA VAL A 66 -8.84 5.85 8.97
C VAL A 66 -7.33 5.84 9.15
N MET A 67 -6.62 5.74 8.03
CA MET A 67 -5.17 5.77 7.94
C MET A 67 -4.68 7.03 7.23
N THR A 68 -3.64 7.65 7.79
CA THR A 68 -2.87 8.77 7.22
C THR A 68 -1.44 8.72 7.73
N ASN A 69 -0.60 9.70 7.42
CA ASN A 69 0.76 9.77 7.99
C ASN A 69 0.78 10.24 9.45
N GLY A 70 1.88 9.95 10.13
CA GLY A 70 2.21 10.48 11.47
C GLY A 70 2.38 11.99 11.45
N HIS A 71 3.11 12.51 10.46
CA HIS A 71 3.29 13.96 10.31
C HIS A 71 1.99 14.72 10.02
N CYS A 72 0.90 14.02 9.72
CA CYS A 72 -0.42 14.61 9.53
C CYS A 72 -1.23 14.78 10.81
N LEU A 73 -0.72 14.38 11.98
CA LEU A 73 -1.41 14.57 13.26
C LEU A 73 -1.75 16.05 13.49
N GLU A 74 -2.97 16.29 14.00
CA GLU A 74 -3.44 17.64 14.33
C GLU A 74 -2.79 18.21 15.60
N THR A 75 -2.20 17.35 16.43
CA THR A 75 -1.50 17.71 17.67
C THR A 75 -0.01 17.98 17.48
N GLY A 76 0.49 17.87 16.26
CA GLY A 76 1.91 18.01 15.90
C GLY A 76 2.53 16.68 15.48
N MET A 77 3.68 16.78 14.82
CA MET A 77 4.45 15.60 14.37
C MET A 77 5.02 14.85 15.55
N PRO A 78 4.87 13.50 15.62
CA PRO A 78 5.62 12.70 16.60
C PRO A 78 7.13 12.93 16.47
N GLY A 79 7.81 13.10 17.58
CA GLY A 79 9.28 13.21 17.60
C GLY A 79 9.97 11.90 17.22
N PRO A 80 11.29 11.95 16.92
CA PRO A 80 12.09 10.74 16.74
C PRO A 80 12.01 9.82 17.98
N GLY A 81 11.68 8.55 17.79
CA GLY A 81 11.47 7.58 18.87
C GLY A 81 10.10 7.65 19.53
N GLU A 82 9.27 8.63 19.18
CA GLU A 82 7.94 8.77 19.78
C GLU A 82 6.93 7.82 19.12
N VAL A 83 6.18 7.11 19.96
CA VAL A 83 5.05 6.26 19.56
C VAL A 83 3.84 6.60 20.42
N ILE A 84 2.75 6.96 19.76
CA ILE A 84 1.48 7.33 20.38
C ILE A 84 0.51 6.16 20.23
N THR A 85 -0.08 5.73 21.34
CA THR A 85 -1.10 4.68 21.37
C THR A 85 -2.30 5.11 22.19
N ASP A 86 -3.50 4.72 21.73
CA ASP A 86 -4.77 4.90 22.45
C ASP A 86 -5.07 6.34 22.94
N GLN A 87 -4.55 7.34 22.25
CA GLN A 87 -4.80 8.74 22.61
C GLN A 87 -6.19 9.20 22.14
N PRO A 88 -7.03 9.78 23.02
CA PRO A 88 -8.32 10.32 22.62
C PRO A 88 -8.20 11.34 21.47
N SER A 89 -9.09 11.25 20.48
CA SER A 89 -9.16 12.17 19.35
C SER A 89 -10.61 12.38 18.93
N SER A 90 -10.92 13.60 18.54
CA SER A 90 -12.22 13.95 17.94
C SER A 90 -12.09 14.40 16.49
N ARG A 91 -10.94 14.12 15.86
CA ARG A 91 -10.64 14.52 14.47
C ARG A 91 -11.74 14.08 13.52
N THR A 92 -11.98 14.91 12.52
CA THR A 92 -12.99 14.63 11.48
C THR A 92 -12.35 14.46 10.11
N PHE A 93 -12.99 13.63 9.28
CA PHE A 93 -12.52 13.25 7.95
C PHE A 93 -13.67 13.39 6.95
N SER A 94 -13.40 14.02 5.81
CA SER A 94 -14.39 14.09 4.71
C SER A 94 -14.29 12.82 3.87
N LEU A 95 -15.25 11.90 3.98
CA LEU A 95 -15.32 10.67 3.17
C LEU A 95 -15.77 11.02 1.74
N LEU A 96 -15.05 10.50 0.75
CA LEU A 96 -15.30 10.75 -0.66
C LEU A 96 -15.96 9.55 -1.36
N ASN A 97 -16.79 9.86 -2.36
CA ASN A 97 -17.29 8.88 -3.33
C ASN A 97 -16.34 8.73 -4.52
N SER A 98 -16.69 7.90 -5.50
CA SER A 98 -15.86 7.61 -6.69
C SER A 98 -15.49 8.83 -7.53
N THR A 99 -16.30 9.89 -7.49
CA THR A 99 -16.10 11.15 -8.23
C THR A 99 -15.52 12.28 -7.38
N ALA A 100 -14.90 11.92 -6.23
CA ALA A 100 -14.34 12.87 -5.25
C ALA A 100 -15.36 13.81 -4.59
N GLY A 101 -16.66 13.50 -4.68
CA GLY A 101 -17.70 14.20 -3.92
C GLY A 101 -17.68 13.78 -2.45
N LYS A 102 -17.75 14.74 -1.52
CA LYS A 102 -17.90 14.44 -0.10
C LYS A 102 -19.29 13.85 0.16
N VAL A 103 -19.35 12.68 0.78
CA VAL A 103 -20.63 12.00 1.11
C VAL A 103 -20.90 11.94 2.61
N ALA A 104 -19.85 12.07 3.45
CA ALA A 104 -19.98 12.03 4.90
C ALA A 104 -18.86 12.79 5.59
N THR A 105 -19.07 13.13 6.86
CA THR A 105 -18.03 13.47 7.81
C THR A 105 -17.90 12.30 8.79
N LEU A 106 -16.77 11.60 8.78
CA LEU A 106 -16.42 10.58 9.75
C LEU A 106 -15.74 11.25 10.96
N ARG A 107 -15.84 10.64 12.15
CA ARG A 107 -15.24 11.17 13.38
C ARG A 107 -14.44 10.08 14.09
N ALA A 108 -13.23 10.42 14.48
CA ALA A 108 -12.41 9.60 15.35
C ALA A 108 -12.95 9.59 16.80
N VAL A 109 -12.61 8.52 17.52
CA VAL A 109 -12.69 8.45 18.99
C VAL A 109 -11.30 8.44 19.60
N LYS A 110 -10.31 7.94 18.86
CA LYS A 110 -8.91 7.91 19.30
C LYS A 110 -7.95 7.78 18.14
N VAL A 111 -6.70 8.18 18.39
CA VAL A 111 -5.51 7.70 17.68
C VAL A 111 -5.22 6.32 18.27
N SER A 112 -5.41 5.25 17.50
CA SER A 112 -5.07 3.90 17.94
C SER A 112 -3.57 3.66 17.91
N TYR A 113 -2.89 4.28 16.95
CA TYR A 113 -1.44 4.22 16.79
C TYR A 113 -0.95 5.40 15.93
N ALA A 114 0.15 6.02 16.31
CA ALA A 114 0.86 6.98 15.46
C ALA A 114 2.35 7.00 15.77
N THR A 115 3.17 7.18 14.73
CA THR A 115 4.61 7.38 14.85
C THR A 115 5.18 8.00 13.56
N MET A 116 6.37 8.57 13.68
CA MET A 116 7.27 8.89 12.56
C MET A 116 8.63 8.16 12.70
N THR A 117 8.72 7.19 13.61
CA THR A 117 9.90 6.35 13.80
C THR A 117 9.80 5.10 12.96
N ASP A 118 10.83 4.78 12.18
CA ASP A 118 10.92 3.63 11.26
C ASP A 118 9.85 3.57 10.17
N THR A 119 8.70 4.21 10.38
CA THR A 119 7.60 4.40 9.43
C THR A 119 6.88 5.71 9.75
N ASP A 120 6.03 6.20 8.87
CA ASP A 120 5.26 7.43 9.05
C ASP A 120 3.78 7.12 8.86
N VAL A 121 3.09 6.82 9.96
CA VAL A 121 1.71 6.34 9.96
C VAL A 121 0.91 6.82 11.15
N THR A 122 -0.37 7.10 10.92
CA THR A 122 -1.41 7.25 11.96
C THR A 122 -2.62 6.38 11.61
N LEU A 123 -3.11 5.62 12.58
CA LEU A 123 -4.37 4.90 12.55
C LEU A 123 -5.34 5.52 13.53
N TYR A 124 -6.46 6.03 13.03
CA TYR A 124 -7.58 6.52 13.84
C TYR A 124 -8.67 5.47 13.91
N GLN A 125 -9.18 5.17 15.10
CA GLN A 125 -10.42 4.41 15.27
C GLN A 125 -11.61 5.37 15.18
N LEU A 126 -12.62 5.00 14.41
CA LEU A 126 -13.85 5.79 14.27
C LEU A 126 -14.93 5.38 15.28
N ASN A 127 -15.88 6.27 15.50
CA ASN A 127 -17.10 6.02 16.30
C ASN A 127 -18.17 5.23 15.54
N THR A 128 -17.83 4.57 14.45
CA THR A 128 -18.76 3.85 13.56
C THR A 128 -18.08 2.60 13.00
N THR A 129 -18.87 1.66 12.45
CA THR A 129 -18.41 0.41 11.88
C THR A 129 -18.37 0.46 10.35
N TYR A 130 -17.64 -0.49 9.72
CA TYR A 130 -17.63 -0.64 8.26
C TYR A 130 -19.03 -0.91 7.72
N ALA A 131 -19.82 -1.77 8.39
CA ALA A 131 -21.21 -2.07 8.00
C ALA A 131 -22.06 -0.81 7.97
N SER A 132 -21.97 0.04 9.01
CA SER A 132 -22.72 1.29 9.09
C SER A 132 -22.35 2.27 7.98
N ILE A 133 -21.05 2.41 7.68
CA ILE A 133 -20.57 3.27 6.59
C ILE A 133 -21.10 2.77 5.24
N LYS A 134 -20.97 1.45 5.01
CA LYS A 134 -21.46 0.83 3.77
C LYS A 134 -22.97 1.01 3.59
N GLN A 135 -23.74 0.76 4.64
CA GLN A 135 -25.19 0.88 4.61
C GLN A 135 -25.64 2.33 4.35
N ARG A 136 -25.02 3.31 5.01
CA ARG A 136 -25.45 4.70 4.95
C ARG A 136 -24.98 5.44 3.70
N TYR A 137 -23.76 5.14 3.22
CA TYR A 137 -23.11 5.94 2.19
C TYR A 137 -22.73 5.13 0.94
N GLY A 138 -22.94 3.82 0.94
CA GLY A 138 -22.56 2.94 -0.17
C GLY A 138 -21.05 2.74 -0.33
N ILE A 139 -20.23 3.28 0.58
CA ILE A 139 -18.76 3.25 0.50
C ILE A 139 -18.22 2.05 1.27
N SER A 140 -17.34 1.29 0.64
CA SER A 140 -16.53 0.24 1.26
C SER A 140 -15.15 0.77 1.62
N ALA A 141 -14.58 0.27 2.72
CA ALA A 141 -13.19 0.55 3.07
C ALA A 141 -12.24 -0.07 2.03
N LEU A 142 -11.08 0.58 1.83
CA LEU A 142 -9.99 0.05 1.02
C LEU A 142 -9.28 -1.06 1.80
N ALA A 143 -9.06 -2.21 1.17
CA ALA A 143 -8.35 -3.32 1.79
C ALA A 143 -6.84 -3.04 1.78
N LEU A 144 -6.17 -3.21 2.92
CA LEU A 144 -4.71 -3.21 2.95
C LEU A 144 -4.16 -4.53 2.38
N SER A 145 -3.05 -4.47 1.66
CA SER A 145 -2.28 -5.66 1.32
C SER A 145 -1.51 -6.14 2.55
N GLY A 146 -1.54 -7.44 2.81
CA GLY A 146 -0.66 -8.09 3.79
C GLY A 146 0.69 -8.51 3.21
N ASP A 147 0.90 -8.27 1.92
CA ASP A 147 2.08 -8.66 1.17
C ASP A 147 2.89 -7.43 0.77
N HIS A 148 4.22 -7.57 0.81
CA HIS A 148 5.16 -6.60 0.27
C HIS A 148 4.94 -6.46 -1.25
N PRO A 149 4.79 -5.25 -1.81
CA PRO A 149 4.66 -5.08 -3.25
C PRO A 149 5.97 -5.40 -3.99
N ALA A 150 5.89 -5.67 -5.28
CA ALA A 150 7.06 -5.91 -6.11
C ALA A 150 7.47 -4.64 -6.87
N THR A 151 8.77 -4.52 -7.17
CA THR A 151 9.28 -3.54 -8.14
C THR A 151 8.56 -3.68 -9.48
N GLY A 152 8.21 -2.58 -10.13
CA GLY A 152 7.44 -2.56 -11.37
C GLY A 152 5.93 -2.60 -11.18
N THR A 153 5.41 -2.83 -9.96
CA THR A 153 3.96 -2.79 -9.69
C THR A 153 3.38 -1.44 -10.12
N SER A 154 2.35 -1.47 -10.97
CA SER A 154 1.61 -0.27 -11.37
C SER A 154 0.72 0.20 -10.22
N ILE A 155 0.89 1.46 -9.83
CA ILE A 155 0.22 2.05 -8.68
C ILE A 155 -0.47 3.36 -9.01
N LYS A 156 -1.46 3.69 -8.17
CA LYS A 156 -2.10 5.02 -8.15
C LYS A 156 -2.05 5.59 -6.74
N VAL A 157 -1.63 6.85 -6.65
CA VAL A 157 -1.70 7.65 -5.42
C VAL A 157 -2.96 8.49 -5.48
N VAL A 158 -3.90 8.25 -4.57
CA VAL A 158 -5.25 8.86 -4.60
C VAL A 158 -5.37 9.95 -3.55
N SER A 159 -5.10 11.19 -3.94
CA SER A 159 -5.17 12.33 -3.02
C SER A 159 -6.60 12.80 -2.78
N GLY A 160 -7.09 12.62 -1.56
CA GLY A 160 -8.38 13.15 -1.13
C GLY A 160 -8.37 14.67 -0.95
N TYR A 161 -7.25 15.24 -0.52
CA TYR A 161 -7.07 16.67 -0.33
C TYR A 161 -7.19 17.45 -1.65
N TRP A 162 -6.37 17.04 -2.67
CA TRP A 162 -6.36 17.68 -3.98
C TRP A 162 -7.41 17.13 -4.94
N LYS A 163 -8.10 16.03 -4.59
CA LYS A 163 -9.03 15.32 -5.47
C LYS A 163 -8.36 14.97 -6.81
N ARG A 164 -7.15 14.46 -6.70
CA ARG A 164 -6.29 14.12 -7.84
C ARG A 164 -5.71 12.71 -7.67
N ILE A 165 -5.61 11.99 -8.79
CA ILE A 165 -4.98 10.66 -8.85
C ILE A 165 -3.69 10.79 -9.65
N TYR A 166 -2.59 10.33 -9.07
CA TYR A 166 -1.29 10.22 -9.72
C TYR A 166 -1.08 8.76 -10.12
N SER A 167 -0.44 8.52 -11.27
CA SER A 167 -0.21 7.18 -11.80
C SER A 167 1.26 6.98 -12.10
N CYS A 168 1.85 5.92 -11.54
CA CYS A 168 3.25 5.56 -11.71
C CYS A 168 3.48 4.10 -11.37
N ASN A 169 4.73 3.72 -11.19
CA ASN A 169 5.11 2.37 -10.78
C ASN A 169 6.00 2.43 -9.55
N VAL A 170 6.08 1.32 -8.84
CA VAL A 170 7.10 1.08 -7.83
C VAL A 170 8.45 0.98 -8.54
N ASP A 171 9.38 1.89 -8.24
CA ASP A 171 10.75 1.88 -8.77
C ASP A 171 11.68 0.98 -7.95
N GLY A 172 11.49 0.93 -6.65
CA GLY A 172 12.27 0.12 -5.73
C GLY A 172 11.98 0.42 -4.28
N PHE A 173 12.83 -0.10 -3.40
CA PHE A 173 12.71 0.03 -1.95
C PHE A 173 13.99 0.61 -1.38
N VAL A 174 13.86 1.40 -0.33
CA VAL A 174 14.95 2.15 0.28
C VAL A 174 15.22 1.57 1.65
N HIS A 175 16.47 1.14 1.90
CA HIS A 175 16.86 0.58 3.20
C HIS A 175 16.53 1.55 4.34
N GLU A 176 17.05 2.78 4.25
CA GLU A 176 16.65 3.89 5.12
C GLU A 176 16.40 5.16 4.29
N LEU A 177 15.29 5.83 4.54
CA LEU A 177 14.97 7.15 4.03
C LEU A 177 15.09 8.15 5.18
N ARG A 178 15.99 9.13 5.06
CA ARG A 178 16.23 10.13 6.09
C ARG A 178 15.74 11.50 5.65
N GLU A 179 15.02 12.18 6.54
CA GLU A 179 14.51 13.53 6.32
C GLU A 179 14.47 14.29 7.64
N GLY A 180 15.22 15.40 7.74
CA GLY A 180 15.36 16.11 9.00
C GLY A 180 15.87 15.19 10.11
N ASP A 181 15.10 15.11 11.19
CA ASP A 181 15.42 14.29 12.37
C ASP A 181 14.86 12.86 12.28
N TRP A 182 14.10 12.54 11.24
CA TRP A 182 13.43 11.25 11.11
C TRP A 182 14.15 10.29 10.17
N THR A 183 14.00 9.01 10.44
CA THR A 183 14.47 7.92 9.59
C THR A 183 13.37 6.89 9.46
N TRP A 184 13.05 6.55 8.20
CA TRP A 184 12.07 5.53 7.86
C TRP A 184 12.77 4.37 7.17
N LYS A 185 12.30 3.16 7.40
CA LYS A 185 12.85 1.92 6.86
C LYS A 185 11.96 1.37 5.78
N ASP A 186 12.54 0.63 4.84
CA ASP A 186 11.81 -0.08 3.79
C ASP A 186 10.80 0.82 3.04
N SER A 187 11.22 2.07 2.76
CA SER A 187 10.35 3.03 2.09
C SER A 187 10.24 2.70 0.59
N LEU A 188 9.02 2.74 0.06
CA LEU A 188 8.74 2.54 -1.35
C LEU A 188 9.11 3.80 -2.15
N ARG A 189 9.97 3.66 -3.15
CA ARG A 189 10.33 4.71 -4.10
C ARG A 189 9.46 4.62 -5.35
N TYR A 190 8.95 5.77 -5.81
CA TYR A 190 8.20 5.87 -7.05
C TYR A 190 9.08 6.09 -8.28
N THR A 191 8.58 5.68 -9.45
CA THR A 191 9.10 6.21 -10.72
C THR A 191 8.78 7.72 -10.82
N PRO A 192 9.58 8.51 -11.59
CA PRO A 192 9.41 9.97 -11.67
C PRO A 192 8.04 10.47 -12.14
N SER A 193 7.22 9.58 -12.74
CA SER A 193 5.87 9.94 -13.20
C SER A 193 4.87 10.22 -12.06
N CYS A 194 5.14 9.77 -10.82
CA CYS A 194 4.40 10.22 -9.63
C CYS A 194 5.00 11.50 -9.06
N ASN A 195 4.68 12.60 -9.68
CA ASN A 195 5.06 13.92 -9.17
C ASN A 195 4.01 14.38 -8.14
N THR A 196 4.03 13.77 -6.96
CA THR A 196 3.17 14.17 -5.81
C THR A 196 3.67 15.46 -5.18
N ILE A 197 2.79 16.20 -4.53
CA ILE A 197 3.07 17.54 -3.98
C ILE A 197 2.59 17.64 -2.54
N GLY A 198 2.96 18.68 -1.81
CA GLY A 198 2.45 18.94 -0.45
C GLY A 198 0.92 18.80 -0.36
N GLY A 199 0.41 18.20 0.72
CA GLY A 199 -1.02 17.86 0.89
C GLY A 199 -1.43 16.50 0.30
N THR A 200 -0.58 15.84 -0.52
CA THR A 200 -0.79 14.45 -0.93
C THR A 200 -0.39 13.46 0.16
N SER A 201 0.31 13.90 1.20
CA SER A 201 0.64 13.11 2.39
C SER A 201 -0.57 12.34 2.91
N GLY A 202 -0.39 11.07 3.28
CA GLY A 202 -1.44 10.20 3.76
C GLY A 202 -2.33 9.58 2.67
N SER A 203 -2.15 9.93 1.40
CA SER A 203 -2.90 9.32 0.30
C SER A 203 -2.64 7.81 0.23
N PRO A 204 -3.69 6.99 0.03
CA PRO A 204 -3.48 5.57 -0.23
C PRO A 204 -2.76 5.38 -1.56
N VAL A 205 -1.76 4.50 -1.55
CA VAL A 205 -1.07 3.99 -2.74
C VAL A 205 -1.70 2.65 -3.09
N VAL A 206 -2.41 2.61 -4.21
CA VAL A 206 -3.22 1.46 -4.60
C VAL A 206 -2.56 0.71 -5.74
N ASP A 207 -2.29 -0.57 -5.56
CA ASP A 207 -1.91 -1.50 -6.63
C ASP A 207 -3.08 -1.66 -7.61
N THR A 208 -2.86 -1.32 -8.87
CA THR A 208 -3.92 -1.34 -9.91
C THR A 208 -4.38 -2.73 -10.29
N ALA A 209 -3.55 -3.76 -10.08
CA ALA A 209 -3.90 -5.15 -10.40
C ALA A 209 -4.80 -5.78 -9.35
N THR A 210 -4.63 -5.40 -8.07
CA THR A 210 -5.36 -6.01 -6.95
C THR A 210 -6.43 -5.09 -6.37
N GLY A 211 -6.31 -3.77 -6.56
CA GLY A 211 -7.15 -2.75 -5.92
C GLY A 211 -6.86 -2.59 -4.41
N LYS A 212 -5.79 -3.19 -3.89
CA LYS A 212 -5.40 -3.09 -2.49
C LYS A 212 -4.44 -1.93 -2.26
N VAL A 213 -4.50 -1.35 -1.07
CA VAL A 213 -3.52 -0.36 -0.61
C VAL A 213 -2.24 -1.09 -0.22
N VAL A 214 -1.12 -0.67 -0.80
CA VAL A 214 0.20 -1.26 -0.56
C VAL A 214 1.13 -0.31 0.21
N ALA A 215 0.84 1.00 0.19
CA ALA A 215 1.61 2.00 0.90
C ALA A 215 0.78 3.27 1.20
N ILE A 216 1.36 4.17 1.99
CA ILE A 216 0.87 5.53 2.28
C ILE A 216 1.84 6.51 1.67
N ASN A 217 1.37 7.42 0.80
CA ASN A 217 2.22 8.48 0.25
C ASN A 217 2.79 9.35 1.38
N ASN A 218 4.10 9.56 1.35
CA ASN A 218 4.79 10.24 2.44
C ASN A 218 5.39 11.57 1.99
N THR A 219 6.55 11.55 1.36
CA THR A 219 7.40 12.70 1.09
C THR A 219 8.04 12.66 -0.30
N GLY A 220 8.81 13.66 -0.65
CA GLY A 220 9.60 13.73 -1.87
C GLY A 220 10.72 14.75 -1.76
N ASN A 221 11.80 14.54 -2.50
CA ASN A 221 12.90 15.47 -2.54
C ASN A 221 12.59 16.59 -3.53
N GLU A 222 12.24 17.77 -3.02
CA GLU A 222 11.70 18.87 -3.83
C GLU A 222 12.82 19.63 -4.60
N ASN A 223 13.92 19.96 -3.93
CA ASN A 223 14.91 20.90 -4.47
C ASN A 223 16.35 20.36 -4.55
N GLY A 224 16.58 19.08 -4.23
CA GLY A 224 17.88 18.43 -4.30
C GLY A 224 18.76 18.62 -3.08
N GLU A 225 18.25 19.15 -1.99
CA GLU A 225 18.97 19.22 -0.73
C GLU A 225 19.15 17.82 -0.11
N ARG A 226 20.11 17.71 0.79
CA ARG A 226 20.50 16.43 1.37
C ARG A 226 19.89 16.25 2.75
N CYS A 227 18.91 15.38 2.87
CA CYS A 227 18.28 14.93 4.12
C CYS A 227 17.67 16.06 4.96
N THR A 228 17.28 17.17 4.35
CA THR A 228 16.54 18.25 5.02
C THR A 228 15.03 18.03 4.90
N GLU A 229 14.22 18.79 5.62
CA GLU A 229 12.76 18.74 5.52
C GLU A 229 12.29 18.95 4.07
N ASN A 230 11.37 18.13 3.58
CA ASN A 230 10.92 18.03 2.17
C ASN A 230 12.04 17.72 1.17
N ASN A 231 13.16 17.19 1.65
CA ASN A 231 14.29 16.76 0.83
C ASN A 231 14.91 15.47 1.40
N PRO A 232 14.15 14.36 1.43
CA PRO A 232 14.67 13.10 1.91
C PRO A 232 15.87 12.62 1.09
N CYS A 233 16.74 11.85 1.73
CA CYS A 233 17.83 11.15 1.10
C CYS A 233 17.78 9.65 1.43
N GLU A 234 18.21 8.84 0.48
CA GLU A 234 18.32 7.39 0.65
C GLU A 234 19.66 7.03 1.31
N VAL A 235 19.63 6.09 2.24
CA VAL A 235 20.84 5.53 2.86
C VAL A 235 20.81 4.02 2.67
N ASP A 236 21.84 3.47 2.05
CA ASP A 236 21.98 2.03 1.83
C ASP A 236 22.52 1.30 3.07
N GLU A 237 22.58 -0.04 3.00
CA GLU A 237 23.10 -0.89 4.09
C GLU A 237 24.58 -0.62 4.44
N ASN A 238 25.33 0.03 3.55
CA ASN A 238 26.74 0.41 3.75
C ASN A 238 26.88 1.85 4.28
N GLY A 239 25.77 2.56 4.47
CA GLY A 239 25.76 3.97 4.90
C GLY A 239 25.98 4.99 3.78
N ASN A 240 26.01 4.57 2.50
CA ASN A 240 26.12 5.51 1.39
C ASN A 240 24.84 6.31 1.22
N VAL A 241 24.97 7.61 1.07
CA VAL A 241 23.83 8.53 0.93
C VAL A 241 23.62 8.92 -0.52
N THR A 242 22.40 8.78 -1.00
CA THR A 242 21.96 9.18 -2.34
C THR A 242 20.83 10.21 -2.24
N VAL A 243 20.96 11.32 -2.96
CA VAL A 243 19.92 12.35 -3.12
C VAL A 243 19.28 12.16 -4.50
N ARG A 244 17.94 12.14 -4.56
CA ARG A 244 17.19 11.99 -5.81
C ARG A 244 16.17 13.11 -5.94
N GLN A 245 16.60 14.25 -6.46
CA GLN A 245 15.70 15.39 -6.69
C GLN A 245 14.51 15.00 -7.57
N GLY A 246 13.31 15.41 -7.18
CA GLY A 246 12.06 15.15 -7.89
C GLY A 246 11.48 13.74 -7.68
N ILE A 247 12.13 12.89 -6.87
CA ILE A 247 11.62 11.56 -6.55
C ILE A 247 10.79 11.61 -5.27
N ASN A 248 9.67 10.91 -5.31
CA ASN A 248 8.73 10.80 -4.19
C ASN A 248 8.71 9.37 -3.62
N TYR A 249 8.28 9.26 -2.36
CA TYR A 249 8.35 8.06 -1.55
C TYR A 249 7.06 7.82 -0.78
N ALA A 250 6.85 6.57 -0.40
CA ALA A 250 5.75 6.14 0.45
C ALA A 250 6.23 5.19 1.55
N GLN A 251 5.42 5.06 2.61
CA GLN A 251 5.63 4.08 3.66
C GLN A 251 4.77 2.85 3.40
N GLU A 252 5.37 1.66 3.44
CA GLU A 252 4.67 0.41 3.18
C GLU A 252 3.66 0.07 4.29
N THR A 253 2.58 -0.62 3.91
CA THR A 253 1.47 -0.91 4.84
C THR A 253 1.38 -2.38 5.23
N TYR A 254 2.10 -3.29 4.57
CA TYR A 254 1.99 -4.74 4.84
C TYR A 254 2.35 -5.10 6.29
N GLY A 255 3.35 -4.42 6.87
CA GLY A 255 3.76 -4.61 8.27
C GLY A 255 2.66 -4.23 9.28
N ILE A 256 1.85 -3.21 8.95
CA ILE A 256 0.74 -2.75 9.80
C ILE A 256 -0.28 -3.87 10.01
N THR A 257 -0.59 -4.63 8.95
CA THR A 257 -1.61 -5.69 9.02
C THR A 257 -1.28 -6.78 10.03
N LYS A 258 -0.01 -6.96 10.35
CA LYS A 258 0.49 -7.94 11.34
C LYS A 258 0.35 -7.46 12.78
N CYS A 259 0.09 -6.18 12.98
CA CYS A 259 -0.03 -5.55 14.30
C CYS A 259 -1.49 -5.29 14.70
N ILE A 260 -2.47 -5.79 13.92
CA ILE A 260 -3.88 -5.52 14.18
C ILE A 260 -4.59 -6.84 14.53
N ALA A 261 -5.04 -6.92 15.78
CA ALA A 261 -5.83 -8.02 16.31
C ALA A 261 -7.32 -7.90 15.89
N ALA A 262 -8.12 -8.92 16.25
CA ALA A 262 -9.57 -8.92 16.06
C ALA A 262 -10.22 -7.68 16.70
N GLY A 263 -11.25 -7.14 16.04
CA GLY A 263 -11.89 -5.91 16.47
C GLY A 263 -11.08 -4.65 16.12
N ASN A 264 -10.14 -4.74 15.19
CA ASN A 264 -9.25 -3.66 14.76
C ASN A 264 -8.43 -3.03 15.89
N LYS A 265 -8.07 -3.82 16.89
CA LYS A 265 -7.22 -3.39 18.00
C LYS A 265 -5.75 -3.45 17.58
N VAL A 266 -5.02 -2.37 17.82
CA VAL A 266 -3.56 -2.39 17.68
C VAL A 266 -2.98 -3.25 18.83
N ASP A 267 -2.21 -4.24 18.46
CA ASP A 267 -1.52 -5.14 19.39
C ASP A 267 -0.09 -5.34 18.89
N LEU A 268 0.84 -4.62 19.48
CA LEU A 268 2.25 -4.62 19.09
C LEU A 268 2.98 -5.91 19.50
N ASP A 269 2.34 -6.77 20.33
CA ASP A 269 2.92 -8.05 20.75
C ASP A 269 2.56 -9.23 19.84
N LEU A 270 1.74 -8.97 18.80
CA LEU A 270 1.41 -10.02 17.83
C LEU A 270 2.65 -10.55 17.11
N PRO A 271 2.74 -11.87 16.85
CA PRO A 271 3.83 -12.47 16.10
C PRO A 271 3.96 -11.83 14.70
N GLY A 272 5.15 -11.35 14.39
CA GLY A 272 5.45 -10.70 13.11
C GLY A 272 5.09 -9.21 13.04
N CYS A 273 4.58 -8.61 14.11
CA CYS A 273 4.45 -7.16 14.23
C CYS A 273 5.84 -6.53 14.37
N THR A 274 6.15 -5.58 13.49
CA THR A 274 7.42 -4.85 13.45
C THR A 274 7.26 -3.34 13.66
N LEU A 275 6.05 -2.89 13.96
CA LEU A 275 5.83 -1.47 14.28
C LEU A 275 6.61 -1.08 15.55
N PRO A 276 7.19 0.14 15.58
CA PRO A 276 7.83 0.70 16.78
C PRO A 276 6.90 0.65 18.01
N ARG A 277 7.52 0.49 19.17
CA ARG A 277 6.84 0.42 20.46
C ARG A 277 7.08 1.70 21.26
N PRO A 278 6.14 2.09 22.15
CA PRO A 278 6.33 3.20 23.08
C PRO A 278 7.54 3.06 23.99
#